data_e0551193326e7556be213c81a2df6007
#
_entry.id   e0551193326e7556be213c81a2df6007
#
_cell.length_a   1.000
_cell.length_b   1.000
_cell.length_c   1.000
_cell.angle_alpha   90.00
_cell.angle_beta   90.00
_cell.angle_gamma   90.00
#
_symmetry.space_group_name_H-M   'P 1'
#
loop_
_entity.id
_entity.type
_entity.pdbx_description
1 polymer ?
#
loop_
_entity_poly.entity_id
_entity_poly.type
_entity_poly.pdbx_seq_one_letter_code
_entity_poly.pdbx_strand_id
1 'polypeptide(L)'
;MVTIDLLGEFITEMTEAERNRDDYIEIINSVEKNDIDGNYSLKPTMFGLLIDKHACYRIIRDIVKKAVEFDNFVRIDMEDSQCVDLEIELFRKLKKEFPKNVGLVLQAYMRRTMDDINGMLDLNTTENPVNFRLCKGIYVEPENIAYKKYDEINNHFLKDLEHMFKKGIYP
;
A
#
# COMPACT_ATOMS: atom_id res chain seq x y z
N MET A 1 17.64 -2.16 -7.90
CA MET A 1 16.27 -2.48 -7.39
C MET A 1 15.22 -1.77 -8.25
N VAL A 2 14.17 -2.46 -8.63
CA VAL A 2 13.01 -1.91 -9.37
C VAL A 2 11.72 -2.18 -8.58
N THR A 3 10.66 -1.38 -8.78
CA THR A 3 9.32 -1.68 -8.29
C THR A 3 8.45 -2.10 -9.47
N ILE A 4 7.79 -3.23 -9.35
CA ILE A 4 6.94 -3.83 -10.37
C ILE A 4 5.49 -3.62 -9.98
N ASP A 5 4.71 -3.06 -10.89
CA ASP A 5 3.28 -2.82 -10.73
C ASP A 5 2.56 -3.32 -11.99
N LEU A 6 1.60 -4.21 -11.82
CA LEU A 6 0.67 -4.61 -12.86
C LEU A 6 -0.47 -3.60 -12.91
N LEU A 7 -0.61 -2.91 -14.04
CA LEU A 7 -1.59 -1.84 -14.18
C LEU A 7 -3.02 -2.37 -14.18
N GLY A 8 -3.84 -1.86 -13.29
CA GLY A 8 -5.26 -2.17 -13.14
C GLY A 8 -5.82 -1.56 -11.87
N GLU A 9 -7.08 -1.18 -11.89
CA GLU A 9 -7.82 -0.67 -10.74
C GLU A 9 -9.33 -0.78 -10.97
N PHE A 10 -10.14 -0.72 -9.90
CA PHE A 10 -11.61 -0.66 -9.94
C PHE A 10 -12.27 -1.77 -10.78
N ILE A 11 -11.87 -3.03 -10.58
CA ILE A 11 -12.55 -4.17 -11.22
C ILE A 11 -14.02 -4.26 -10.77
N THR A 12 -14.85 -4.88 -11.59
CA THR A 12 -16.28 -5.03 -11.33
C THR A 12 -16.70 -6.45 -11.00
N GLU A 13 -15.82 -7.44 -11.24
CA GLU A 13 -16.10 -8.86 -10.99
C GLU A 13 -14.94 -9.56 -10.27
N MET A 14 -15.24 -10.39 -9.27
CA MET A 14 -14.21 -11.09 -8.49
C MET A 14 -13.38 -12.11 -9.29
N THR A 15 -13.88 -12.60 -10.41
CA THR A 15 -13.13 -13.47 -11.33
C THR A 15 -11.91 -12.77 -11.94
N GLU A 16 -11.94 -11.44 -12.06
CA GLU A 16 -10.79 -10.64 -12.48
C GLU A 16 -9.73 -10.60 -11.38
N ALA A 17 -10.14 -10.45 -10.12
CA ALA A 17 -9.23 -10.44 -8.97
C ALA A 17 -8.42 -11.74 -8.86
N GLU A 18 -9.04 -12.91 -9.14
CA GLU A 18 -8.34 -14.19 -9.13
C GLU A 18 -7.30 -14.30 -10.26
N ARG A 19 -7.63 -13.82 -11.47
CA ARG A 19 -6.67 -13.74 -12.59
C ARG A 19 -5.51 -12.80 -12.26
N ASN A 20 -5.80 -11.63 -11.75
CA ASN A 20 -4.78 -10.66 -11.34
C ASN A 20 -3.82 -11.22 -10.28
N ARG A 21 -4.35 -12.02 -9.32
CA ARG A 21 -3.50 -12.76 -8.37
C ARG A 21 -2.56 -13.73 -9.08
N ASP A 22 -3.08 -14.53 -10.00
CA ASP A 22 -2.29 -15.55 -10.72
C ASP A 22 -1.20 -14.87 -11.56
N ASP A 23 -1.51 -13.73 -12.20
CA ASP A 23 -0.55 -12.92 -12.94
C ASP A 23 0.56 -12.39 -12.02
N TYR A 24 0.24 -11.88 -10.82
CA TYR A 24 1.25 -11.46 -9.83
C TYR A 24 2.12 -12.61 -9.37
N ILE A 25 1.56 -13.79 -9.13
CA ILE A 25 2.32 -14.99 -8.75
C ILE A 25 3.29 -15.39 -9.88
N GLU A 26 2.85 -15.32 -11.14
CA GLU A 26 3.72 -15.58 -12.30
C GLU A 26 4.84 -14.54 -12.41
N ILE A 27 4.53 -13.24 -12.22
CA ILE A 27 5.52 -12.16 -12.19
C ILE A 27 6.55 -12.41 -11.08
N ILE A 28 6.12 -12.74 -9.86
CA ILE A 28 7.03 -13.03 -8.73
C ILE A 28 7.97 -14.18 -9.08
N ASN A 29 7.46 -15.29 -9.61
CA ASN A 29 8.28 -16.42 -10.04
C ASN A 29 9.25 -16.05 -11.16
N SER A 30 8.84 -15.18 -12.09
CA SER A 30 9.65 -14.73 -13.20
C SER A 30 10.79 -13.81 -12.75
N VAL A 31 10.50 -12.91 -11.81
CA VAL A 31 11.49 -11.99 -11.21
C VAL A 31 12.58 -12.79 -10.51
N GLU A 32 12.20 -13.75 -9.67
CA GLU A 32 13.12 -14.63 -8.97
C GLU A 32 13.97 -15.48 -9.92
N LYS A 33 13.33 -16.13 -10.90
CA LYS A 33 14.01 -16.95 -11.89
C LYS A 33 15.08 -16.20 -12.70
N ASN A 34 14.89 -14.90 -12.91
CA ASN A 34 15.81 -14.05 -13.68
C ASN A 34 16.74 -13.21 -12.79
N ASP A 35 16.79 -13.47 -11.49
CA ASP A 35 17.64 -12.76 -10.51
C ASP A 35 17.48 -11.23 -10.59
N ILE A 36 16.22 -10.76 -10.68
CA ILE A 36 15.91 -9.35 -10.78
C ILE A 36 15.72 -8.78 -9.36
N ASP A 37 16.54 -7.80 -9.00
CA ASP A 37 16.38 -7.04 -7.75
C ASP A 37 15.15 -6.13 -7.82
N GLY A 38 13.99 -6.64 -7.40
CA GLY A 38 12.70 -5.98 -7.50
C GLY A 38 11.81 -6.22 -6.29
N ASN A 39 10.82 -5.34 -6.11
CA ASN A 39 9.70 -5.50 -5.20
C ASN A 39 8.38 -5.21 -5.94
N TYR A 40 7.26 -5.42 -5.27
CA TYR A 40 5.94 -5.36 -5.91
C TYR A 40 5.10 -4.24 -5.29
N SER A 41 4.35 -3.51 -6.12
CA SER A 41 3.30 -2.57 -5.70
C SER A 41 1.97 -3.06 -6.27
N LEU A 42 0.88 -2.91 -5.52
CA LEU A 42 -0.44 -3.35 -5.98
C LEU A 42 -1.55 -2.44 -5.46
N LYS A 43 -2.61 -2.29 -6.26
CA LYS A 43 -3.80 -1.52 -5.93
C LYS A 43 -4.92 -2.44 -5.43
N PRO A 44 -5.43 -2.27 -4.21
CA PRO A 44 -6.45 -3.16 -3.64
C PRO A 44 -7.74 -3.24 -4.45
N THR A 45 -8.14 -2.17 -5.17
CA THR A 45 -9.35 -2.22 -6.01
C THR A 45 -9.21 -3.16 -7.21
N MET A 46 -7.99 -3.44 -7.66
CA MET A 46 -7.69 -4.47 -8.66
C MET A 46 -7.96 -5.90 -8.16
N PHE A 47 -8.08 -6.06 -6.84
CA PHE A 47 -8.37 -7.34 -6.17
C PHE A 47 -9.76 -7.36 -5.50
N GLY A 48 -10.64 -6.43 -5.90
CA GLY A 48 -12.03 -6.42 -5.48
C GLY A 48 -12.28 -5.81 -4.09
N LEU A 49 -11.44 -4.88 -3.63
CA LEU A 49 -11.58 -4.23 -2.32
C LEU A 49 -12.99 -3.68 -2.07
N LEU A 50 -13.60 -3.06 -3.10
CA LEU A 50 -14.94 -2.46 -3.03
C LEU A 50 -16.09 -3.47 -3.31
N ILE A 51 -15.77 -4.71 -3.73
CA ILE A 51 -16.74 -5.76 -4.02
C ILE A 51 -16.88 -6.69 -2.81
N ASP A 52 -15.79 -7.30 -2.39
CA ASP A 52 -15.68 -8.17 -1.22
C ASP A 52 -14.32 -8.00 -0.55
N LYS A 53 -14.26 -7.16 0.49
CA LYS A 53 -13.02 -6.89 1.23
C LYS A 53 -12.39 -8.13 1.87
N HIS A 54 -13.18 -9.17 2.17
CA HIS A 54 -12.67 -10.40 2.77
C HIS A 54 -12.02 -11.31 1.71
N ALA A 55 -12.62 -11.38 0.52
CA ALA A 55 -12.01 -12.05 -0.62
C ALA A 55 -10.75 -11.31 -1.08
N CYS A 56 -10.80 -9.98 -1.20
CA CYS A 56 -9.65 -9.13 -1.50
C CYS A 56 -8.47 -9.41 -0.54
N TYR A 57 -8.73 -9.43 0.78
CA TYR A 57 -7.70 -9.78 1.76
C TYR A 57 -7.07 -11.14 1.47
N ARG A 58 -7.87 -12.20 1.23
CA ARG A 58 -7.35 -13.54 0.95
C ARG A 58 -6.48 -13.57 -0.30
N ILE A 59 -6.94 -12.91 -1.35
CA ILE A 59 -6.24 -12.83 -2.65
C ILE A 59 -4.89 -12.10 -2.49
N ILE A 60 -4.87 -10.92 -1.88
CA ILE A 60 -3.63 -10.16 -1.66
C ILE A 60 -2.70 -10.89 -0.69
N ARG A 61 -3.24 -11.54 0.33
CA ARG A 61 -2.49 -12.38 1.25
C ARG A 61 -1.72 -13.50 0.53
N ASP A 62 -2.33 -14.13 -0.47
CA ASP A 62 -1.67 -15.18 -1.27
C ASP A 62 -0.49 -14.62 -2.07
N ILE A 63 -0.64 -13.40 -2.63
CA ILE A 63 0.46 -12.69 -3.31
C ILE A 63 1.59 -12.37 -2.33
N VAL A 64 1.26 -11.80 -1.16
CA VAL A 64 2.28 -11.49 -0.12
C VAL A 64 2.97 -12.76 0.34
N LYS A 65 2.24 -13.83 0.61
CA LYS A 65 2.79 -15.13 0.99
C LYS A 65 3.76 -15.65 -0.06
N LYS A 66 3.43 -15.50 -1.35
CA LYS A 66 4.33 -15.88 -2.43
C LYS A 66 5.61 -15.04 -2.46
N ALA A 67 5.51 -13.74 -2.27
CA ALA A 67 6.68 -12.86 -2.18
C ALA A 67 7.59 -13.20 -0.98
N VAL A 68 7.01 -13.57 0.14
CA VAL A 68 7.74 -14.00 1.36
C VAL A 68 8.58 -15.27 1.14
N GLU A 69 8.16 -16.19 0.24
CA GLU A 69 8.96 -17.38 -0.10
C GLU A 69 10.35 -17.00 -0.63
N PHE A 70 10.50 -15.80 -1.18
CA PHE A 70 11.75 -15.26 -1.74
C PHE A 70 12.31 -14.09 -0.92
N ASP A 71 11.88 -13.94 0.35
CA ASP A 71 12.24 -12.82 1.24
C ASP A 71 11.95 -11.43 0.60
N ASN A 72 10.94 -11.34 -0.23
CA ASN A 72 10.61 -10.14 -1.01
C ASN A 72 9.47 -9.33 -0.36
N PHE A 73 9.16 -8.17 -0.91
CA PHE A 73 8.33 -7.13 -0.32
C PHE A 73 7.18 -6.71 -1.23
N VAL A 74 6.00 -6.52 -0.62
CA VAL A 74 4.79 -6.04 -1.32
C VAL A 74 4.33 -4.71 -0.71
N ARG A 75 4.12 -3.72 -1.56
CA ARG A 75 3.57 -2.42 -1.20
C ARG A 75 2.10 -2.36 -1.57
N ILE A 76 1.27 -2.01 -0.59
CA ILE A 76 -0.14 -1.70 -0.80
C ILE A 76 -0.22 -0.23 -1.21
N ASP A 77 -0.70 0.05 -2.41
CA ASP A 77 -0.94 1.41 -2.85
C ASP A 77 -2.18 1.99 -2.16
N MET A 78 -2.22 3.31 -2.03
CA MET A 78 -3.38 4.03 -1.53
C MET A 78 -4.08 4.71 -2.69
N GLU A 79 -5.38 4.48 -2.80
CA GLU A 79 -6.21 4.95 -3.89
C GLU A 79 -7.06 6.16 -3.46
N ASP A 80 -8.27 6.31 -3.94
CA ASP A 80 -9.12 7.45 -3.60
C ASP A 80 -9.70 7.39 -2.17
N SER A 81 -10.34 8.47 -1.74
CA SER A 81 -10.81 8.62 -0.36
C SER A 81 -11.82 7.56 0.10
N GLN A 82 -12.56 6.94 -0.81
CA GLN A 82 -13.51 5.87 -0.47
C GLN A 82 -12.81 4.57 -0.08
N CYS A 83 -11.56 4.38 -0.53
CA CYS A 83 -10.77 3.17 -0.30
C CYS A 83 -9.92 3.23 0.98
N VAL A 84 -9.52 4.43 1.43
CA VAL A 84 -8.49 4.63 2.47
C VAL A 84 -8.72 3.82 3.74
N ASP A 85 -9.93 3.82 4.30
CA ASP A 85 -10.20 3.06 5.54
C ASP A 85 -10.07 1.55 5.34
N LEU A 86 -10.50 1.05 4.19
CA LEU A 86 -10.40 -0.37 3.82
C LEU A 86 -8.96 -0.77 3.55
N GLU A 87 -8.17 0.10 2.93
CA GLU A 87 -6.74 -0.11 2.64
C GLU A 87 -5.92 -0.14 3.93
N ILE A 88 -6.20 0.76 4.87
CA ILE A 88 -5.59 0.75 6.20
C ILE A 88 -5.97 -0.52 6.97
N GLU A 89 -7.23 -0.95 6.93
CA GLU A 89 -7.68 -2.21 7.54
C GLU A 89 -6.96 -3.42 6.94
N LEU A 90 -6.85 -3.47 5.61
CA LEU A 90 -6.12 -4.49 4.86
C LEU A 90 -4.65 -4.53 5.27
N PHE A 91 -3.97 -3.37 5.22
CA PHE A 91 -2.56 -3.24 5.61
C PHE A 91 -2.32 -3.71 7.05
N ARG A 92 -3.17 -3.29 8.01
CA ARG A 92 -3.04 -3.70 9.41
C ARG A 92 -3.12 -5.21 9.60
N LYS A 93 -3.97 -5.90 8.85
CA LYS A 93 -4.09 -7.37 8.87
C LYS A 93 -2.84 -8.03 8.28
N LEU A 94 -2.41 -7.57 7.11
CA LEU A 94 -1.23 -8.10 6.43
C LEU A 94 0.06 -7.84 7.23
N LYS A 95 0.23 -6.64 7.81
CA LYS A 95 1.41 -6.29 8.62
C LYS A 95 1.54 -7.15 9.88
N LYS A 96 0.43 -7.55 10.49
CA LYS A 96 0.44 -8.47 11.64
C LYS A 96 0.86 -9.89 11.26
N GLU A 97 0.50 -10.34 10.06
CA GLU A 97 0.84 -11.68 9.57
C GLU A 97 2.24 -11.71 8.91
N PHE A 98 2.60 -10.66 8.19
CA PHE A 98 3.87 -10.54 7.45
C PHE A 98 4.62 -9.26 7.87
N PRO A 99 5.19 -9.23 9.08
CA PRO A 99 5.65 -7.99 9.70
C PRO A 99 6.81 -7.29 8.97
N LYS A 100 7.57 -8.01 8.13
CA LYS A 100 8.73 -7.47 7.40
C LYS A 100 8.44 -7.20 5.92
N ASN A 101 7.42 -7.82 5.36
CA ASN A 101 7.27 -7.97 3.91
C ASN A 101 6.16 -7.09 3.31
N VAL A 102 5.52 -6.24 4.12
CA VAL A 102 4.40 -5.40 3.67
C VAL A 102 4.59 -3.95 4.07
N GLY A 103 4.35 -3.04 3.13
CA GLY A 103 4.28 -1.60 3.35
C GLY A 103 3.01 -0.97 2.79
N LEU A 104 2.78 0.29 3.14
CA LEU A 104 1.61 1.05 2.71
C LEU A 104 2.06 2.37 2.07
N VAL A 105 1.34 2.81 1.04
CA VAL A 105 1.46 4.18 0.52
C VAL A 105 0.57 5.12 1.33
N LEU A 106 1.05 6.33 1.57
CA LEU A 106 0.29 7.43 2.16
C LEU A 106 0.37 8.66 1.26
N GLN A 107 -0.69 9.47 1.23
CA GLN A 107 -0.81 10.60 0.32
C GLN A 107 -0.91 11.91 1.12
N ALA A 108 0.15 12.72 1.08
CA ALA A 108 0.29 13.96 1.86
C ALA A 108 -0.76 15.04 1.53
N TYR A 109 -1.40 14.96 0.35
CA TYR A 109 -2.46 15.91 0.00
C TYR A 109 -3.76 15.66 0.79
N MET A 110 -3.95 14.46 1.36
CA MET A 110 -5.11 14.15 2.17
C MET A 110 -4.98 14.79 3.56
N ARG A 111 -6.05 15.43 4.02
CA ARG A 111 -6.06 16.13 5.32
C ARG A 111 -5.90 15.19 6.51
N ARG A 112 -6.23 13.90 6.32
CA ARG A 112 -6.18 12.86 7.36
C ARG A 112 -4.81 12.17 7.52
N THR A 113 -3.86 12.38 6.61
CA THR A 113 -2.60 11.59 6.53
C THR A 113 -1.84 11.55 7.85
N MET A 114 -1.73 12.67 8.55
CA MET A 114 -1.07 12.72 9.88
C MET A 114 -1.80 11.85 10.92
N ASP A 115 -3.13 11.87 10.92
CA ASP A 115 -3.94 11.07 11.84
C ASP A 115 -3.84 9.57 11.49
N ASP A 116 -3.80 9.23 10.20
CA ASP A 116 -3.60 7.87 9.73
C ASP A 116 -2.22 7.32 10.16
N ILE A 117 -1.14 8.12 10.02
CA ILE A 117 0.19 7.76 10.54
C ILE A 117 0.11 7.46 12.03
N ASN A 118 -0.49 8.37 12.82
CA ASN A 118 -0.63 8.21 14.27
C ASN A 118 -1.48 6.96 14.63
N GLY A 119 -2.53 6.69 13.87
CA GLY A 119 -3.41 5.53 14.05
C GLY A 119 -2.74 4.18 13.79
N MET A 120 -1.55 4.16 13.14
CA MET A 120 -0.81 2.95 12.83
C MET A 120 0.51 2.80 13.63
N LEU A 121 0.80 3.70 14.58
CA LEU A 121 2.02 3.62 15.39
C LEU A 121 2.08 2.36 16.28
N ASP A 122 0.94 1.75 16.60
CA ASP A 122 0.88 0.47 17.33
C ASP A 122 1.51 -0.70 16.54
N LEU A 123 1.65 -0.56 15.23
CA LEU A 123 2.32 -1.53 14.36
C LEU A 123 3.83 -1.28 14.21
N ASN A 124 4.32 -0.12 14.69
CA ASN A 124 5.72 0.27 14.55
C ASN A 124 6.53 -0.25 15.74
N THR A 125 7.33 -1.27 15.52
CA THR A 125 8.22 -1.83 16.55
C THR A 125 9.68 -1.73 16.11
N THR A 126 10.60 -1.76 17.05
CA THR A 126 12.05 -1.76 16.75
C THR A 126 12.47 -2.93 15.87
N GLU A 127 11.86 -4.10 16.08
CA GLU A 127 12.19 -5.32 15.33
C GLU A 127 11.52 -5.35 13.94
N ASN A 128 10.33 -4.77 13.84
CA ASN A 128 9.50 -4.76 12.62
C ASN A 128 8.90 -3.37 12.39
N PRO A 129 9.70 -2.37 12.03
CA PRO A 129 9.19 -1.03 11.78
C PRO A 129 8.15 -1.05 10.66
N VAL A 130 7.21 -0.11 10.73
CA VAL A 130 6.31 0.10 9.59
C VAL A 130 7.11 0.68 8.42
N ASN A 131 6.73 0.28 7.21
CA ASN A 131 7.31 0.81 5.99
C ASN A 131 6.22 1.57 5.24
N PHE A 132 6.34 2.90 5.20
CA PHE A 132 5.44 3.77 4.44
C PHE A 132 6.17 4.37 3.26
N ARG A 133 5.48 4.52 2.13
CA ARG A 133 5.91 5.36 1.01
C ARG A 133 5.03 6.61 1.00
N LEU A 134 5.60 7.76 1.32
CA LEU A 134 4.86 9.01 1.29
C LEU A 134 4.87 9.60 -0.12
N CYS A 135 3.70 9.74 -0.72
CA CYS A 135 3.47 10.40 -2.00
C CYS A 135 2.71 11.72 -1.80
N LYS A 136 2.68 12.58 -2.80
CA LYS A 136 1.89 13.81 -2.73
C LYS A 136 0.39 13.56 -2.87
N GLY A 137 0.00 12.59 -3.69
CA GLY A 137 -1.37 12.24 -4.06
C GLY A 137 -1.71 12.60 -5.49
N ILE A 138 -2.63 11.86 -6.09
CA ILE A 138 -2.96 11.98 -7.51
C ILE A 138 -4.47 12.05 -7.79
N TYR A 139 -5.32 11.47 -6.94
CA TYR A 139 -6.75 11.40 -7.19
C TYR A 139 -7.44 12.76 -7.04
N VAL A 140 -8.55 12.94 -7.76
CA VAL A 140 -9.32 14.18 -7.71
C VAL A 140 -10.31 14.11 -6.55
N GLU A 141 -9.93 14.69 -5.43
CA GLU A 141 -10.73 14.73 -4.21
C GLU A 141 -11.36 16.09 -3.97
N PRO A 142 -12.48 16.20 -3.25
CA PRO A 142 -13.03 17.49 -2.85
C PRO A 142 -12.12 18.22 -1.84
N GLU A 143 -12.22 19.55 -1.77
CA GLU A 143 -11.34 20.40 -0.96
C GLU A 143 -11.42 20.13 0.55
N ASN A 144 -12.57 19.66 1.03
CA ASN A 144 -12.73 19.25 2.43
C ASN A 144 -11.99 17.95 2.78
N ILE A 145 -11.60 17.15 1.79
CA ILE A 145 -10.84 15.89 1.94
C ILE A 145 -9.35 16.11 1.66
N ALA A 146 -9.01 16.89 0.62
CA ALA A 146 -7.62 17.06 0.19
C ALA A 146 -7.24 18.52 -0.04
N TYR A 147 -5.98 18.84 0.20
CA TYR A 147 -5.37 20.13 -0.17
C TYR A 147 -5.29 20.23 -1.69
N LYS A 148 -5.51 21.44 -2.21
CA LYS A 148 -5.53 21.68 -3.67
C LYS A 148 -4.31 22.44 -4.16
N LYS A 149 -3.73 23.30 -3.32
CA LYS A 149 -2.62 24.14 -3.71
C LYS A 149 -1.31 23.38 -3.54
N TYR A 150 -0.47 23.47 -4.55
CA TYR A 150 0.84 22.78 -4.57
C TYR A 150 1.70 23.09 -3.35
N ASP A 151 1.74 24.35 -2.91
CA ASP A 151 2.53 24.75 -1.73
C ASP A 151 1.95 24.18 -0.43
N GLU A 152 0.62 24.08 -0.31
CA GLU A 152 -0.02 23.43 0.84
C GLU A 152 0.34 21.94 0.88
N ILE A 153 0.25 21.25 -0.26
CA ILE A 153 0.61 19.83 -0.38
C ILE A 153 2.08 19.60 -0.02
N ASN A 154 2.99 20.45 -0.54
CA ASN A 154 4.41 20.35 -0.21
C ASN A 154 4.68 20.56 1.28
N ASN A 155 4.03 21.55 1.89
CA ASN A 155 4.17 21.82 3.32
C ASN A 155 3.66 20.65 4.17
N HIS A 156 2.54 20.02 3.80
CA HIS A 156 2.03 18.85 4.49
C HIS A 156 2.94 17.63 4.29
N PHE A 157 3.43 17.41 3.08
CA PHE A 157 4.41 16.36 2.81
C PHE A 157 5.63 16.47 3.73
N LEU A 158 6.19 17.68 3.88
CA LEU A 158 7.34 17.89 4.77
C LEU A 158 7.01 17.67 6.25
N LYS A 159 5.82 18.09 6.70
CA LYS A 159 5.35 17.86 8.08
C LYS A 159 5.16 16.38 8.37
N ASP A 160 4.51 15.65 7.46
CA ASP A 160 4.28 14.21 7.59
C ASP A 160 5.61 13.46 7.61
N LEU A 161 6.55 13.81 6.72
CA LEU A 161 7.89 13.24 6.66
C LEU A 161 8.66 13.49 7.96
N GLU A 162 8.68 14.73 8.46
CA GLU A 162 9.33 15.09 9.72
C GLU A 162 8.72 14.33 10.90
N HIS A 163 7.39 14.18 10.90
CA HIS A 163 6.68 13.41 11.93
C HIS A 163 7.07 11.93 11.89
N MET A 164 7.10 11.32 10.71
CA MET A 164 7.55 9.93 10.54
C MET A 164 8.96 9.74 11.10
N PHE A 165 9.93 10.61 10.76
CA PHE A 165 11.29 10.52 11.31
C PHE A 165 11.32 10.64 12.83
N LYS A 166 10.55 11.56 13.43
CA LYS A 166 10.44 11.68 14.89
C LYS A 166 9.86 10.41 15.56
N LYS A 167 9.11 9.61 14.82
CA LYS A 167 8.55 8.33 15.28
C LYS A 167 9.42 7.12 14.93
N GLY A 168 10.60 7.32 14.36
CA GLY A 168 11.50 6.25 13.93
C GLY A 168 11.02 5.50 12.69
N ILE A 169 10.17 6.14 11.87
CA ILE A 169 9.67 5.61 10.60
C ILE A 169 10.48 6.27 9.47
N TYR A 170 11.08 5.45 8.62
CA TYR A 170 11.84 5.88 7.44
C TYR A 170 11.07 5.47 6.20
N PRO A 171 10.36 6.43 5.54
CA PRO A 171 9.60 6.16 4.33
C PRO A 171 10.49 6.02 3.09
#